data_5f5fb2510cb9f8705baef194d93f337d
#
_entry.id   5f5fb2510cb9f8705baef194d93f337d
#
_cell.length_a   1.000
_cell.length_b   1.000
_cell.length_c   1.000
_cell.angle_alpha   90.00
_cell.angle_beta   90.00
_cell.angle_gamma   90.00
#
_symmetry.space_group_name_H-M   'P 1'
#
loop_
_entity.id
_entity.type
_entity.pdbx_description
1 polymer ?
#
loop_
_entity_poly.entity_id
_entity_poly.type
_entity_poly.pdbx_seq_one_letter_code
_entity_poly.pdbx_strand_id
1 'polypeptide(L)'
;NLGYIGPLTGESALWGEVESNTLKMLVEETNANGGIIGKQIELKIYDNRGDAVETTNAARKALQNDGVVAFIGPDSSSGAIALDEVCEEYKVPHITTTGTNYKVTQREEDGSVRPYAFRICLSDPQLGDIMGGYAKDKLGFEKVAILYEISSEYSLGITQNFTESFESKGGKVTIKEAYKTGDVDFRAQLSKIKELGDFDALMIPANYKEVGLIAKQARALGIDVPFLGVDAWMMQDLFEIAKDEVQEAVFPCAMDVNDESLQEFKNAFQEKWNMDPDKGGTDAYLAYDCFELIKYAIETAGEATPEKIRDAMENAKDVPCLTSVISIDPTTHNPVRTASIFQIQGTDFVKLDEYRMD
;
A
#
# COMPACT_ATOMS: atom_id res chain seq x y z
N ASN A 1 2.45 23.82 -7.96
CA ASN A 1 3.10 22.60 -8.41
C ASN A 1 2.72 21.44 -7.50
N LEU A 2 2.32 20.31 -8.07
CA LEU A 2 2.06 19.06 -7.37
C LEU A 2 3.28 18.14 -7.52
N GLY A 3 3.81 17.60 -6.43
CA GLY A 3 4.92 16.67 -6.46
C GLY A 3 4.43 15.21 -6.47
N TYR A 4 5.09 14.36 -7.23
CA TYR A 4 5.03 12.93 -7.10
C TYR A 4 6.43 12.39 -6.77
N ILE A 5 6.53 11.57 -5.74
CA ILE A 5 7.76 10.84 -5.39
C ILE A 5 7.43 9.36 -5.39
N GLY A 6 8.15 8.57 -6.18
CA GLY A 6 7.95 7.11 -6.25
C GLY A 6 9.09 6.41 -6.98
N PRO A 7 9.12 5.08 -7.00
CA PRO A 7 10.18 4.30 -7.61
C PRO A 7 9.99 4.22 -9.13
N LEU A 8 10.68 5.07 -9.89
CA LEU A 8 10.63 5.00 -11.36
C LEU A 8 11.73 4.11 -11.94
N THR A 9 12.70 3.74 -11.13
CA THR A 9 13.79 2.81 -11.47
C THR A 9 14.00 1.82 -10.32
N GLY A 10 14.67 0.70 -10.63
CA GLY A 10 14.93 -0.35 -9.64
C GLY A 10 13.86 -1.45 -9.61
N GLU A 11 13.82 -2.22 -8.53
CA GLU A 11 12.97 -3.42 -8.43
C GLU A 11 11.48 -3.11 -8.33
N SER A 12 11.14 -1.96 -7.76
CA SER A 12 9.76 -1.47 -7.55
C SER A 12 9.26 -0.56 -8.68
N ALA A 13 10.01 -0.43 -9.79
CA ALA A 13 9.71 0.55 -10.85
C ALA A 13 8.31 0.40 -11.47
N LEU A 14 7.75 -0.81 -11.46
CA LEU A 14 6.42 -1.06 -12.01
C LEU A 14 5.32 -0.30 -11.26
N TRP A 15 5.41 -0.22 -9.92
CA TRP A 15 4.47 0.55 -9.10
C TRP A 15 4.56 2.05 -9.41
N GLY A 16 5.77 2.60 -9.40
CA GLY A 16 5.97 4.01 -9.73
C GLY A 16 5.58 4.37 -11.16
N GLU A 17 5.73 3.45 -12.11
CA GLU A 17 5.30 3.65 -13.50
C GLU A 17 3.78 3.80 -13.60
N VAL A 18 2.99 2.89 -13.01
CA VAL A 18 1.53 2.97 -13.07
C VAL A 18 0.99 4.18 -12.30
N GLU A 19 1.56 4.52 -11.14
CA GLU A 19 1.19 5.71 -10.37
C GLU A 19 1.47 7.00 -11.15
N SER A 20 2.71 7.17 -11.63
CA SER A 20 3.08 8.38 -12.37
C SER A 20 2.30 8.55 -13.66
N ASN A 21 1.99 7.45 -14.36
CA ASN A 21 1.18 7.46 -15.56
C ASN A 21 -0.28 7.84 -15.27
N THR A 22 -0.86 7.35 -14.18
CA THR A 22 -2.17 7.77 -13.70
C THR A 22 -2.20 9.27 -13.43
N LEU A 23 -1.23 9.78 -12.67
CA LEU A 23 -1.17 11.21 -12.33
C LEU A 23 -0.96 12.10 -13.55
N LYS A 24 -0.14 11.70 -14.53
CA LYS A 24 0.00 12.43 -15.79
C LYS A 24 -1.33 12.52 -16.54
N MET A 25 -2.08 11.42 -16.61
CA MET A 25 -3.38 11.36 -17.28
C MET A 25 -4.38 12.30 -16.60
N LEU A 26 -4.51 12.24 -15.28
CA LEU A 26 -5.43 13.09 -14.51
C LEU A 26 -5.07 14.57 -14.56
N VAL A 27 -3.78 14.90 -14.52
CA VAL A 27 -3.32 16.29 -14.64
C VAL A 27 -3.62 16.86 -16.03
N GLU A 28 -3.39 16.09 -17.09
CA GLU A 28 -3.74 16.53 -18.46
C GLU A 28 -5.25 16.75 -18.62
N GLU A 29 -6.07 15.83 -18.15
CA GLU A 29 -7.53 15.94 -18.20
C GLU A 29 -8.03 17.14 -17.37
N THR A 30 -7.55 17.29 -16.13
CA THR A 30 -7.92 18.41 -15.27
C THR A 30 -7.51 19.74 -15.88
N ASN A 31 -6.32 19.82 -16.47
CA ASN A 31 -5.83 21.02 -17.13
C ASN A 31 -6.63 21.36 -18.39
N ALA A 32 -7.03 20.35 -19.17
CA ALA A 32 -7.90 20.56 -20.35
C ALA A 32 -9.27 21.13 -19.96
N ASN A 33 -9.76 20.80 -18.75
CA ASN A 33 -11.01 21.29 -18.18
C ASN A 33 -10.87 22.61 -17.39
N GLY A 34 -9.73 23.31 -17.48
CA GLY A 34 -9.51 24.63 -16.86
C GLY A 34 -8.69 24.60 -15.57
N GLY A 35 -8.15 23.44 -15.18
CA GLY A 35 -7.33 23.27 -13.98
C GLY A 35 -8.16 23.21 -12.69
N ILE A 36 -7.48 23.31 -11.55
CA ILE A 36 -8.14 23.37 -10.23
C ILE A 36 -8.26 24.86 -9.84
N ILE A 37 -9.46 25.29 -9.47
CA ILE A 37 -9.77 26.70 -9.14
C ILE A 37 -9.28 27.71 -10.20
N GLY A 38 -9.35 27.30 -11.49
CA GLY A 38 -8.90 28.13 -12.63
C GLY A 38 -7.39 28.21 -12.83
N LYS A 39 -6.62 27.37 -12.16
CA LYS A 39 -5.14 27.32 -12.26
C LYS A 39 -4.69 25.99 -12.84
N GLN A 40 -3.74 26.03 -13.75
CA GLN A 40 -3.12 24.85 -14.32
C GLN A 40 -2.23 24.14 -13.29
N ILE A 41 -2.22 22.82 -13.32
CA ILE A 41 -1.37 21.96 -12.49
C ILE A 41 -0.07 21.72 -13.27
N GLU A 42 1.05 21.90 -12.61
CA GLU A 42 2.33 21.39 -13.05
C GLU A 42 2.72 20.21 -12.17
N LEU A 43 2.81 19.00 -12.75
CA LEU A 43 3.23 17.79 -12.06
C LEU A 43 4.74 17.66 -12.10
N LYS A 44 5.38 17.64 -10.93
CA LYS A 44 6.82 17.42 -10.74
C LYS A 44 7.05 15.99 -10.29
N ILE A 45 7.79 15.21 -11.05
CA ILE A 45 8.00 13.79 -10.84
C ILE A 45 9.44 13.53 -10.41
N TYR A 46 9.62 12.79 -9.32
CA TYR A 46 10.92 12.47 -8.72
C TYR A 46 11.05 10.97 -8.50
N ASP A 47 12.16 10.40 -8.98
CA ASP A 47 12.52 9.00 -8.75
C ASP A 47 13.23 8.86 -7.40
N ASN A 48 12.66 8.07 -6.49
CA ASN A 48 13.28 7.71 -5.22
C ASN A 48 13.94 6.31 -5.23
N ARG A 49 13.85 5.57 -6.34
CA ARG A 49 14.39 4.21 -6.49
C ARG A 49 13.92 3.21 -5.43
N GLY A 50 12.80 3.49 -4.75
CA GLY A 50 12.33 2.71 -3.61
C GLY A 50 13.16 2.89 -2.33
N ASP A 51 13.97 3.94 -2.24
CA ASP A 51 14.92 4.19 -1.15
C ASP A 51 14.53 5.40 -0.29
N ALA A 52 14.60 5.27 1.04
CA ALA A 52 14.22 6.33 1.98
C ALA A 52 15.15 7.55 1.94
N VAL A 53 16.45 7.34 1.70
CA VAL A 53 17.43 8.43 1.61
C VAL A 53 17.20 9.23 0.31
N GLU A 54 16.98 8.52 -0.81
CA GLU A 54 16.64 9.16 -2.08
C GLU A 54 15.30 9.90 -2.00
N THR A 55 14.34 9.37 -1.23
CA THR A 55 13.06 10.07 -0.95
C THR A 55 13.32 11.41 -0.25
N THR A 56 14.13 11.42 0.81
CA THR A 56 14.51 12.65 1.53
C THR A 56 15.18 13.66 0.60
N ASN A 57 16.12 13.21 -0.25
CA ASN A 57 16.84 14.05 -1.20
C ASN A 57 15.89 14.65 -2.25
N ALA A 58 15.00 13.84 -2.81
CA ALA A 58 14.00 14.25 -3.78
C ALA A 58 13.03 15.30 -3.19
N ALA A 59 12.53 15.05 -1.98
CA ALA A 59 11.63 15.95 -1.27
C ALA A 59 12.27 17.33 -1.00
N ARG A 60 13.49 17.36 -0.47
CA ARG A 60 14.21 18.63 -0.24
C ARG A 60 14.44 19.40 -1.52
N LYS A 61 14.82 18.72 -2.60
CA LYS A 61 14.98 19.36 -3.92
C LYS A 61 13.65 19.96 -4.40
N ALA A 62 12.56 19.21 -4.32
CA ALA A 62 11.25 19.67 -4.75
C ALA A 62 10.76 20.91 -4.00
N LEU A 63 10.97 20.95 -2.69
CA LEU A 63 10.52 22.05 -1.84
C LEU A 63 11.40 23.29 -1.98
N GLN A 64 12.72 23.12 -2.14
CA GLN A 64 13.65 24.24 -2.23
C GLN A 64 13.67 24.91 -3.63
N ASN A 65 13.44 24.10 -4.70
CA ASN A 65 13.67 24.59 -6.06
C ASN A 65 12.40 24.67 -6.91
N ASP A 66 11.43 23.79 -6.67
CA ASP A 66 10.31 23.59 -7.61
C ASP A 66 8.96 24.08 -7.05
N GLY A 67 8.92 24.58 -5.81
CA GLY A 67 7.74 25.20 -5.20
C GLY A 67 6.54 24.24 -5.12
N VAL A 68 6.77 22.98 -4.79
CA VAL A 68 5.74 21.97 -4.59
C VAL A 68 4.90 22.32 -3.34
N VAL A 69 3.58 22.22 -3.45
CA VAL A 69 2.62 22.57 -2.38
C VAL A 69 1.95 21.36 -1.73
N ALA A 70 2.04 20.20 -2.36
CA ALA A 70 1.61 18.91 -1.82
C ALA A 70 2.31 17.78 -2.57
N PHE A 71 2.47 16.61 -1.93
CA PHE A 71 3.03 15.41 -2.56
C PHE A 71 2.01 14.27 -2.61
N ILE A 72 2.10 13.48 -3.68
CA ILE A 72 1.52 12.13 -3.78
C ILE A 72 2.66 11.12 -3.77
N GLY A 73 2.46 10.01 -3.05
CA GLY A 73 3.49 9.01 -2.80
C GLY A 73 4.32 9.31 -1.54
N PRO A 74 5.39 8.55 -1.32
CA PRO A 74 5.74 7.35 -2.06
C PRO A 74 4.86 6.14 -1.73
N ASP A 75 5.06 5.07 -2.49
CA ASP A 75 4.37 3.78 -2.35
C ASP A 75 4.78 2.98 -1.11
N SER A 76 6.01 3.12 -0.66
CA SER A 76 6.57 2.32 0.44
C SER A 76 6.46 2.99 1.81
N SER A 77 6.26 2.19 2.86
CA SER A 77 6.23 2.68 4.25
C SER A 77 7.50 3.39 4.66
N SER A 78 8.68 2.82 4.35
CA SER A 78 9.98 3.43 4.67
C SER A 78 10.17 4.78 3.96
N GLY A 79 9.77 4.86 2.68
CA GLY A 79 9.79 6.10 1.92
C GLY A 79 8.81 7.14 2.47
N ALA A 80 7.58 6.74 2.79
CA ALA A 80 6.56 7.64 3.33
C ALA A 80 6.96 8.24 4.69
N ILE A 81 7.54 7.44 5.58
CA ILE A 81 8.08 7.92 6.87
C ILE A 81 9.21 8.93 6.63
N ALA A 82 10.13 8.64 5.71
CA ALA A 82 11.22 9.55 5.38
C ALA A 82 10.74 10.86 4.72
N LEU A 83 9.68 10.78 3.88
CA LEU A 83 9.06 11.97 3.28
C LEU A 83 8.40 12.84 4.35
N ASP A 84 7.69 12.23 5.32
CA ASP A 84 7.00 12.98 6.34
C ASP A 84 7.94 13.85 7.20
N GLU A 85 9.12 13.35 7.54
CA GLU A 85 10.12 14.15 8.28
C GLU A 85 10.46 15.47 7.55
N VAL A 86 10.59 15.41 6.23
CA VAL A 86 10.84 16.61 5.40
C VAL A 86 9.57 17.47 5.28
N CYS A 87 8.44 16.84 5.05
CA CYS A 87 7.15 17.51 4.91
C CYS A 87 6.75 18.27 6.20
N GLU A 88 7.02 17.71 7.36
CA GLU A 88 6.79 18.37 8.65
C GLU A 88 7.72 19.57 8.83
N GLU A 89 9.02 19.46 8.47
CA GLU A 89 9.98 20.58 8.51
C GLU A 89 9.52 21.76 7.65
N TYR A 90 9.04 21.48 6.43
CA TYR A 90 8.61 22.49 5.46
C TYR A 90 7.13 22.86 5.52
N LYS A 91 6.34 22.17 6.35
CA LYS A 91 4.88 22.31 6.50
C LYS A 91 4.12 22.10 5.18
N VAL A 92 4.46 21.08 4.45
CA VAL A 92 3.83 20.70 3.18
C VAL A 92 3.19 19.31 3.32
N PRO A 93 1.90 19.13 2.99
CA PRO A 93 1.24 17.84 3.14
C PRO A 93 1.70 16.83 2.08
N HIS A 94 1.71 15.57 2.46
CA HIS A 94 1.83 14.44 1.56
C HIS A 94 0.75 13.39 1.82
N ILE A 95 0.44 12.62 0.78
CA ILE A 95 -0.45 11.46 0.88
C ILE A 95 0.20 10.26 0.21
N THR A 96 0.46 9.21 0.99
CA THR A 96 1.01 7.96 0.45
C THR A 96 -0.07 7.11 -0.19
N THR A 97 0.27 6.43 -1.27
CA THR A 97 -0.59 5.48 -1.99
C THR A 97 -0.72 4.17 -1.23
N THR A 98 0.40 3.54 -0.89
CA THR A 98 0.46 2.19 -0.30
C THR A 98 1.36 2.08 0.94
N GLY A 99 1.76 3.19 1.54
CA GLY A 99 2.52 3.21 2.79
C GLY A 99 1.64 2.83 3.99
N THR A 100 1.53 1.55 4.31
CA THR A 100 0.59 0.99 5.30
C THR A 100 1.04 1.10 6.75
N ASN A 101 2.36 1.25 7.02
CA ASN A 101 2.87 1.29 8.38
C ASN A 101 2.25 2.44 9.21
N TYR A 102 1.83 2.17 10.45
CA TYR A 102 1.20 3.17 11.30
C TYR A 102 2.08 4.40 11.53
N LYS A 103 3.41 4.25 11.56
CA LYS A 103 4.38 5.34 11.74
C LYS A 103 4.34 6.38 10.61
N VAL A 104 3.71 6.08 9.49
CA VAL A 104 3.53 7.04 8.39
C VAL A 104 2.67 8.24 8.83
N THR A 105 1.59 7.98 9.58
CA THR A 105 0.65 9.03 10.00
C THR A 105 0.64 9.27 11.51
N GLN A 106 1.31 8.42 12.30
CA GLN A 106 1.36 8.53 13.76
C GLN A 106 2.80 8.43 14.28
N ARG A 107 3.12 9.17 15.32
CA ARG A 107 4.41 9.10 16.00
C ARG A 107 4.50 7.85 16.87
N GLU A 108 5.66 7.21 16.85
CA GLU A 108 5.90 6.00 17.64
C GLU A 108 5.96 6.31 19.16
N GLU A 109 6.44 7.50 19.53
CA GLU A 109 6.71 7.88 20.90
C GLU A 109 5.43 8.03 21.74
N ASP A 110 4.37 8.57 21.17
CA ASP A 110 3.14 8.93 21.90
C ASP A 110 1.84 8.64 21.15
N GLY A 111 1.92 8.08 19.92
CA GLY A 111 0.77 7.81 19.07
C GLY A 111 0.09 9.06 18.50
N SER A 112 0.67 10.26 18.69
CA SER A 112 0.10 11.48 18.13
C SER A 112 0.14 11.49 16.61
N VAL A 113 -0.87 12.10 15.99
CA VAL A 113 -0.94 12.21 14.53
C VAL A 113 0.18 13.10 13.97
N ARG A 114 0.77 12.69 12.86
CA ARG A 114 1.71 13.49 12.09
C ARG A 114 0.93 14.50 11.23
N PRO A 115 1.08 15.81 11.47
CA PRO A 115 0.12 16.78 10.95
C PRO A 115 0.13 16.97 9.44
N TYR A 116 1.18 16.54 8.75
CA TYR A 116 1.35 16.71 7.29
C TYR A 116 1.33 15.39 6.53
N ALA A 117 1.20 14.26 7.22
CA ALA A 117 1.18 12.93 6.62
C ALA A 117 -0.25 12.37 6.55
N PHE A 118 -0.63 11.90 5.37
CA PHE A 118 -1.91 11.25 5.09
C PHE A 118 -1.68 9.93 4.35
N ARG A 119 -2.67 9.04 4.38
CA ARG A 119 -2.67 7.83 3.55
C ARG A 119 -4.02 7.60 2.88
N ILE A 120 -4.00 6.86 1.80
CA ILE A 120 -5.22 6.43 1.10
C ILE A 120 -5.46 4.92 1.23
N CYS A 121 -4.43 4.14 1.52
CA CYS A 121 -4.52 2.69 1.76
C CYS A 121 -4.96 2.36 3.19
N LEU A 122 -5.18 1.07 3.46
CA LEU A 122 -5.33 0.56 4.82
C LEU A 122 -4.01 0.64 5.59
N SER A 123 -4.09 0.77 6.90
CA SER A 123 -2.91 0.73 7.77
C SER A 123 -2.56 -0.70 8.20
N ASP A 124 -1.30 -0.94 8.65
CA ASP A 124 -0.89 -2.23 9.19
C ASP A 124 -1.78 -2.72 10.34
N PRO A 125 -2.20 -1.87 11.32
CA PRO A 125 -3.17 -2.27 12.33
C PRO A 125 -4.49 -2.80 11.73
N GLN A 126 -5.04 -2.11 10.72
CA GLN A 126 -6.27 -2.55 10.04
C GLN A 126 -6.04 -3.86 9.29
N LEU A 127 -4.97 -3.97 8.48
CA LEU A 127 -4.63 -5.20 7.74
C LEU A 127 -4.35 -6.37 8.69
N GLY A 128 -3.59 -6.14 9.76
CA GLY A 128 -3.28 -7.14 10.77
C GLY A 128 -4.51 -7.63 11.52
N ASP A 129 -5.40 -6.71 11.92
CA ASP A 129 -6.64 -7.07 12.62
C ASP A 129 -7.59 -7.87 11.72
N ILE A 130 -7.78 -7.44 10.48
CA ILE A 130 -8.58 -8.16 9.49
C ILE A 130 -8.03 -9.57 9.29
N MET A 131 -6.73 -9.69 8.96
CA MET A 131 -6.15 -10.98 8.61
C MET A 131 -6.02 -11.90 9.82
N GLY A 132 -5.64 -11.38 10.99
CA GLY A 132 -5.59 -12.13 12.25
C GLY A 132 -6.96 -12.63 12.68
N GLY A 133 -7.96 -11.76 12.60
CA GLY A 133 -9.35 -12.12 12.86
C GLY A 133 -9.89 -13.15 11.87
N TYR A 134 -9.67 -12.95 10.58
CA TYR A 134 -10.13 -13.89 9.55
C TYR A 134 -9.48 -15.26 9.68
N ALA A 135 -8.17 -15.30 9.91
CA ALA A 135 -7.44 -16.54 10.11
C ALA A 135 -7.99 -17.34 11.30
N LYS A 136 -8.31 -16.67 12.41
CA LYS A 136 -8.84 -17.34 13.61
C LYS A 136 -10.33 -17.68 13.48
N ASP A 137 -11.16 -16.68 13.16
CA ASP A 137 -12.62 -16.77 13.32
C ASP A 137 -13.29 -17.43 12.11
N LYS A 138 -12.73 -17.29 10.90
CA LYS A 138 -13.31 -17.82 9.65
C LYS A 138 -12.57 -19.04 9.11
N LEU A 139 -11.23 -19.04 9.11
CA LEU A 139 -10.44 -20.17 8.64
C LEU A 139 -10.20 -21.21 9.74
N GLY A 140 -10.41 -20.86 11.01
CA GLY A 140 -10.32 -21.77 12.14
C GLY A 140 -8.89 -22.18 12.50
N PHE A 141 -7.89 -21.41 12.07
CA PHE A 141 -6.49 -21.71 12.39
C PHE A 141 -6.19 -21.47 13.86
N GLU A 142 -5.43 -22.37 14.46
CA GLU A 142 -5.00 -22.31 15.85
C GLU A 142 -3.53 -21.86 15.96
N LYS A 143 -2.70 -22.22 14.97
CA LYS A 143 -1.26 -22.02 14.97
C LYS A 143 -0.77 -21.51 13.63
N VAL A 144 0.00 -20.44 13.63
CA VAL A 144 0.56 -19.83 12.41
C VAL A 144 2.06 -19.65 12.57
N ALA A 145 2.82 -20.01 11.53
CA ALA A 145 4.21 -19.64 11.37
C ALA A 145 4.32 -18.38 10.54
N ILE A 146 5.35 -17.55 10.76
CA ILE A 146 5.57 -16.31 10.00
C ILE A 146 6.98 -16.31 9.42
N LEU A 147 7.10 -15.95 8.13
CA LEU A 147 8.37 -15.64 7.47
C LEU A 147 8.30 -14.20 6.95
N TYR A 148 9.13 -13.31 7.50
CA TYR A 148 9.02 -11.86 7.28
C TYR A 148 10.35 -11.20 6.96
N GLU A 149 10.29 -10.01 6.34
CA GLU A 149 11.45 -9.19 6.00
C GLU A 149 11.80 -8.24 7.15
N ILE A 150 12.94 -8.47 7.82
CA ILE A 150 13.35 -7.70 9.01
C ILE A 150 13.80 -6.26 8.69
N SER A 151 14.15 -5.99 7.44
CA SER A 151 14.60 -4.67 6.99
C SER A 151 13.48 -3.77 6.42
N SER A 152 12.25 -4.28 6.37
CA SER A 152 11.08 -3.58 5.84
C SER A 152 10.13 -3.13 6.95
N GLU A 153 9.88 -1.83 7.07
CA GLU A 153 8.89 -1.28 8.00
C GLU A 153 7.48 -1.83 7.72
N TYR A 154 7.14 -2.07 6.46
CA TYR A 154 5.90 -2.71 6.04
C TYR A 154 5.78 -4.13 6.61
N SER A 155 6.76 -4.98 6.33
CA SER A 155 6.74 -6.38 6.77
C SER A 155 6.79 -6.52 8.30
N LEU A 156 7.53 -5.63 8.98
CA LEU A 156 7.57 -5.56 10.43
C LEU A 156 6.22 -5.17 11.03
N GLY A 157 5.60 -4.11 10.51
CA GLY A 157 4.32 -3.61 10.98
C GLY A 157 3.21 -4.64 10.84
N ILE A 158 3.08 -5.27 9.68
CA ILE A 158 2.11 -6.35 9.45
C ILE A 158 2.37 -7.54 10.37
N THR A 159 3.64 -7.97 10.52
CA THR A 159 4.01 -9.09 11.40
C THR A 159 3.58 -8.83 12.84
N GLN A 160 3.80 -7.62 13.33
CA GLN A 160 3.41 -7.23 14.68
C GLN A 160 1.90 -7.25 14.84
N ASN A 161 1.18 -6.49 14.00
CA ASN A 161 -0.26 -6.32 14.14
C ASN A 161 -1.04 -7.62 13.89
N PHE A 162 -0.62 -8.45 12.92
CA PHE A 162 -1.17 -9.78 12.73
C PHE A 162 -0.98 -10.65 13.99
N THR A 163 0.22 -10.65 14.56
CA THR A 163 0.51 -11.44 15.76
C THR A 163 -0.40 -11.02 16.91
N GLU A 164 -0.49 -9.71 17.18
CA GLU A 164 -1.30 -9.16 18.26
C GLU A 164 -2.78 -9.50 18.09
N SER A 165 -3.33 -9.31 16.88
CA SER A 165 -4.73 -9.63 16.58
C SER A 165 -5.02 -11.13 16.68
N PHE A 166 -4.21 -11.96 16.05
CA PHE A 166 -4.39 -13.43 16.05
C PHE A 166 -4.30 -14.02 17.46
N GLU A 167 -3.30 -13.59 18.25
CA GLU A 167 -3.11 -14.07 19.62
C GLU A 167 -4.16 -13.53 20.59
N SER A 168 -4.65 -12.29 20.40
CA SER A 168 -5.75 -11.73 21.21
C SER A 168 -7.05 -12.56 21.08
N LYS A 169 -7.23 -13.25 19.96
CA LYS A 169 -8.36 -14.13 19.67
C LYS A 169 -8.10 -15.60 20.05
N GLY A 170 -6.98 -15.88 20.73
CA GLY A 170 -6.62 -17.22 21.20
C GLY A 170 -5.86 -18.09 20.20
N GLY A 171 -5.42 -17.51 19.07
CA GLY A 171 -4.45 -18.15 18.19
C GLY A 171 -3.05 -18.14 18.79
N LYS A 172 -2.09 -18.82 18.15
CA LYS A 172 -0.68 -18.85 18.55
C LYS A 172 0.24 -18.68 17.36
N VAL A 173 1.08 -17.69 17.38
CA VAL A 173 2.23 -17.60 16.44
C VAL A 173 3.35 -18.50 17.00
N THR A 174 3.63 -19.59 16.29
CA THR A 174 4.54 -20.66 16.77
C THR A 174 6.00 -20.36 16.53
N ILE A 175 6.30 -19.67 15.42
CA ILE A 175 7.67 -19.28 15.06
C ILE A 175 7.62 -18.07 14.15
N LYS A 176 8.61 -17.19 14.28
CA LYS A 176 8.91 -16.08 13.37
C LYS A 176 10.32 -16.20 12.87
N GLU A 177 10.50 -16.44 11.58
CA GLU A 177 11.80 -16.45 10.92
C GLU A 177 11.95 -15.21 10.05
N ALA A 178 13.15 -14.65 10.00
CA ALA A 178 13.42 -13.40 9.30
C ALA A 178 14.37 -13.60 8.12
N TYR A 179 14.19 -12.78 7.09
CA TYR A 179 15.12 -12.61 5.99
C TYR A 179 15.41 -11.13 5.76
N LYS A 180 16.32 -10.80 4.88
CA LYS A 180 16.69 -9.41 4.55
C LYS A 180 16.33 -9.06 3.12
N THR A 181 16.15 -7.76 2.86
CA THR A 181 15.98 -7.24 1.51
C THR A 181 17.02 -7.81 0.55
N GLY A 182 16.57 -8.30 -0.60
CA GLY A 182 17.42 -8.88 -1.63
C GLY A 182 17.79 -10.34 -1.43
N ASP A 183 17.37 -10.98 -0.34
CA ASP A 183 17.49 -12.43 -0.19
C ASP A 183 16.64 -13.15 -1.24
N VAL A 184 17.19 -14.20 -1.83
CA VAL A 184 16.50 -15.04 -2.84
C VAL A 184 16.48 -16.53 -2.43
N ASP A 185 17.16 -16.88 -1.36
CA ASP A 185 17.22 -18.24 -0.79
C ASP A 185 16.70 -18.24 0.64
N PHE A 186 15.54 -18.85 0.84
CA PHE A 186 14.80 -18.88 2.10
C PHE A 186 14.79 -20.27 2.73
N ARG A 187 15.53 -21.23 2.14
CA ARG A 187 15.51 -22.64 2.56
C ARG A 187 15.94 -22.86 4.01
N ALA A 188 16.86 -22.04 4.52
CA ALA A 188 17.31 -22.14 5.92
C ALA A 188 16.16 -21.81 6.88
N GLN A 189 15.45 -20.70 6.65
CA GLN A 189 14.33 -20.26 7.46
C GLN A 189 13.15 -21.24 7.32
N LEU A 190 12.82 -21.64 6.10
CA LEU A 190 11.74 -22.59 5.81
C LEU A 190 12.01 -23.97 6.41
N SER A 191 13.27 -24.43 6.46
CA SER A 191 13.62 -25.68 7.12
C SER A 191 13.35 -25.63 8.62
N LYS A 192 13.69 -24.53 9.28
CA LYS A 192 13.38 -24.36 10.72
C LYS A 192 11.86 -24.35 10.97
N ILE A 193 11.10 -23.65 10.10
CA ILE A 193 9.63 -23.63 10.17
C ILE A 193 9.10 -25.05 10.00
N LYS A 194 9.59 -25.79 9.01
CA LYS A 194 9.18 -27.18 8.78
C LYS A 194 9.50 -28.12 9.93
N GLU A 195 10.71 -27.98 10.52
CA GLU A 195 11.14 -28.81 11.66
C GLU A 195 10.24 -28.64 12.89
N LEU A 196 9.62 -27.45 13.06
CA LEU A 196 8.62 -27.22 14.10
C LEU A 196 7.38 -28.10 13.91
N GLY A 197 6.91 -28.25 12.66
CA GLY A 197 5.89 -29.21 12.22
C GLY A 197 4.46 -28.99 12.72
N ASP A 198 4.23 -28.06 13.61
CA ASP A 198 2.95 -27.84 14.29
C ASP A 198 2.41 -26.43 14.02
N PHE A 199 1.94 -26.21 12.79
CA PHE A 199 1.26 -24.97 12.37
C PHE A 199 0.25 -25.26 11.25
N ASP A 200 -0.83 -24.48 11.21
CA ASP A 200 -1.95 -24.64 10.29
C ASP A 200 -1.78 -23.81 9.01
N ALA A 201 -1.01 -22.71 9.09
CA ALA A 201 -0.76 -21.81 7.97
C ALA A 201 0.60 -21.12 8.09
N LEU A 202 1.13 -20.66 6.96
CA LEU A 202 2.33 -19.82 6.87
C LEU A 202 1.93 -18.42 6.42
N MET A 203 2.12 -17.43 7.30
CA MET A 203 1.95 -16.00 7.00
C MET A 203 3.22 -15.44 6.38
N ILE A 204 3.08 -14.75 5.24
CA ILE A 204 4.21 -14.18 4.48
C ILE A 204 3.90 -12.71 4.17
N PRO A 205 4.19 -11.78 5.09
CA PRO A 205 4.01 -10.34 4.88
C PRO A 205 5.15 -9.78 4.04
N ALA A 206 5.07 -10.00 2.73
CA ALA A 206 6.13 -9.67 1.77
C ALA A 206 5.54 -9.20 0.44
N ASN A 207 6.37 -8.57 -0.39
CA ASN A 207 6.02 -8.20 -1.75
C ASN A 207 5.96 -9.44 -2.66
N TYR A 208 5.23 -9.33 -3.77
CA TYR A 208 4.91 -10.45 -4.65
C TYR A 208 6.14 -11.25 -5.17
N LYS A 209 7.29 -10.59 -5.36
CA LYS A 209 8.52 -11.26 -5.84
C LYS A 209 9.08 -12.23 -4.81
N GLU A 210 9.25 -11.75 -3.59
CA GLU A 210 9.71 -12.57 -2.46
C GLU A 210 8.71 -13.68 -2.17
N VAL A 211 7.39 -13.34 -2.18
CA VAL A 211 6.30 -14.31 -2.00
C VAL A 211 6.40 -15.46 -3.00
N GLY A 212 6.57 -15.15 -4.29
CA GLY A 212 6.68 -16.17 -5.32
C GLY A 212 7.89 -17.10 -5.10
N LEU A 213 9.04 -16.54 -4.72
CA LEU A 213 10.25 -17.33 -4.43
C LEU A 213 10.10 -18.16 -3.15
N ILE A 214 9.53 -17.59 -2.09
CA ILE A 214 9.24 -18.26 -0.82
C ILE A 214 8.27 -19.43 -1.05
N ALA A 215 7.17 -19.18 -1.78
CA ALA A 215 6.16 -20.21 -2.06
C ALA A 215 6.76 -21.43 -2.78
N LYS A 216 7.55 -21.20 -3.85
CA LYS A 216 8.24 -22.27 -4.55
C LYS A 216 9.15 -23.09 -3.63
N GLN A 217 9.95 -22.41 -2.82
CA GLN A 217 10.89 -23.07 -1.92
C GLN A 217 10.16 -23.80 -0.78
N ALA A 218 9.07 -23.23 -0.25
CA ALA A 218 8.25 -23.86 0.77
C ALA A 218 7.63 -25.17 0.24
N ARG A 219 6.98 -25.14 -0.94
CA ARG A 219 6.40 -26.34 -1.55
C ARG A 219 7.47 -27.39 -1.90
N ALA A 220 8.62 -26.97 -2.42
CA ALA A 220 9.73 -27.88 -2.68
C ALA A 220 10.29 -28.57 -1.41
N LEU A 221 10.16 -27.92 -0.26
CA LEU A 221 10.49 -28.50 1.04
C LEU A 221 9.36 -29.35 1.64
N GLY A 222 8.15 -29.39 1.00
CA GLY A 222 6.98 -30.11 1.50
C GLY A 222 6.28 -29.38 2.65
N ILE A 223 6.25 -28.05 2.61
CA ILE A 223 5.38 -27.22 3.43
C ILE A 223 4.09 -27.01 2.62
N ASP A 224 3.07 -27.81 2.90
CA ASP A 224 1.82 -27.86 2.10
C ASP A 224 0.65 -27.10 2.75
N VAL A 225 0.87 -26.44 3.89
CA VAL A 225 -0.15 -25.64 4.57
C VAL A 225 -0.59 -24.44 3.72
N PRO A 226 -1.80 -23.91 3.92
CA PRO A 226 -2.25 -22.66 3.30
C PRO A 226 -1.31 -21.49 3.59
N PHE A 227 -1.19 -20.55 2.63
CA PHE A 227 -0.51 -19.29 2.84
C PHE A 227 -1.50 -18.19 3.21
N LEU A 228 -1.07 -17.32 4.12
CA LEU A 228 -1.71 -16.07 4.44
C LEU A 228 -0.84 -14.93 3.94
N GLY A 229 -1.45 -14.00 3.22
CA GLY A 229 -0.77 -12.89 2.58
C GLY A 229 -1.25 -11.53 3.05
N VAL A 230 -0.86 -10.53 2.30
CA VAL A 230 -1.13 -9.12 2.49
C VAL A 230 -1.50 -8.45 1.17
N ASP A 231 -1.88 -7.18 1.20
CA ASP A 231 -2.32 -6.41 0.04
C ASP A 231 -1.32 -6.39 -1.13
N ALA A 232 -0.01 -6.41 -0.85
CA ALA A 232 1.05 -6.49 -1.87
C ALA A 232 1.05 -7.80 -2.70
N TRP A 233 0.17 -8.75 -2.39
CA TRP A 233 -0.03 -9.96 -3.20
C TRP A 233 -0.98 -9.73 -4.39
N MET A 234 -1.71 -8.62 -4.43
CA MET A 234 -2.64 -8.26 -5.52
C MET A 234 -1.86 -7.83 -6.79
N MET A 235 -1.00 -8.71 -7.28
CA MET A 235 -0.11 -8.48 -8.43
C MET A 235 -0.20 -9.65 -9.40
N GLN A 236 -0.61 -9.41 -10.64
CA GLN A 236 -0.68 -10.45 -11.67
C GLN A 236 0.69 -11.10 -11.94
N ASP A 237 1.77 -10.35 -11.82
CA ASP A 237 3.14 -10.84 -12.00
C ASP A 237 3.55 -11.90 -10.97
N LEU A 238 2.82 -12.04 -9.84
CA LEU A 238 3.00 -13.15 -8.89
C LEU A 238 2.85 -14.50 -9.59
N PHE A 239 1.89 -14.63 -10.53
CA PHE A 239 1.61 -15.86 -11.24
C PHE A 239 2.67 -16.23 -12.30
N GLU A 240 3.50 -15.27 -12.71
CA GLU A 240 4.69 -15.51 -13.52
C GLU A 240 5.80 -16.19 -12.72
N ILE A 241 5.87 -15.91 -11.42
CA ILE A 241 6.87 -16.45 -10.51
C ILE A 241 6.38 -17.78 -9.90
N ALA A 242 5.15 -17.78 -9.32
CA ALA A 242 4.60 -18.93 -8.61
C ALA A 242 3.09 -18.99 -8.85
N LYS A 243 2.65 -19.89 -9.74
CA LYS A 243 1.24 -20.06 -10.07
C LYS A 243 0.57 -21.13 -9.21
N ASP A 244 1.14 -22.33 -9.23
CA ASP A 244 0.54 -23.48 -8.55
C ASP A 244 0.84 -23.48 -7.06
N GLU A 245 1.95 -22.89 -6.66
CA GLU A 245 2.43 -22.88 -5.28
C GLU A 245 1.64 -21.95 -4.36
N VAL A 246 1.00 -20.90 -4.92
CA VAL A 246 0.23 -19.89 -4.15
C VAL A 246 -1.29 -20.14 -4.18
N GLN A 247 -1.74 -21.25 -4.76
CA GLN A 247 -3.17 -21.57 -4.81
C GLN A 247 -3.78 -21.62 -3.41
N GLU A 248 -5.05 -21.18 -3.31
CA GLU A 248 -5.82 -21.09 -2.07
C GLU A 248 -5.26 -20.12 -1.01
N ALA A 249 -4.19 -19.37 -1.33
CA ALA A 249 -3.70 -18.34 -0.44
C ALA A 249 -4.75 -17.25 -0.22
N VAL A 250 -4.84 -16.75 1.01
CA VAL A 250 -5.84 -15.75 1.42
C VAL A 250 -5.13 -14.47 1.89
N PHE A 251 -5.63 -13.32 1.47
CA PHE A 251 -5.04 -12.03 1.83
C PHE A 251 -6.07 -10.88 1.81
N PRO A 252 -5.88 -9.83 2.63
CA PRO A 252 -6.72 -8.65 2.63
C PRO A 252 -6.25 -7.64 1.59
N CYS A 253 -7.17 -6.84 1.05
CA CYS A 253 -6.85 -5.70 0.20
C CYS A 253 -7.85 -4.57 0.38
N ALA A 254 -7.42 -3.34 0.11
CA ALA A 254 -8.25 -2.15 0.27
C ALA A 254 -9.33 -2.01 -0.82
N MET A 255 -9.18 -2.68 -1.95
CA MET A 255 -10.10 -2.59 -3.08
C MET A 255 -10.12 -3.89 -3.89
N ASP A 256 -11.13 -4.04 -4.73
CA ASP A 256 -11.24 -5.11 -5.71
C ASP A 256 -10.86 -4.57 -7.10
N VAL A 257 -9.72 -5.01 -7.62
CA VAL A 257 -9.27 -4.61 -8.96
C VAL A 257 -10.18 -5.13 -10.09
N ASN A 258 -11.06 -6.09 -9.78
CA ASN A 258 -12.02 -6.64 -10.74
C ASN A 258 -13.39 -5.92 -10.70
N ASP A 259 -13.53 -4.86 -9.90
CA ASP A 259 -14.79 -4.10 -9.83
C ASP A 259 -15.10 -3.47 -11.19
N GLU A 260 -16.34 -3.66 -11.65
CA GLU A 260 -16.82 -3.15 -12.95
C GLU A 260 -16.75 -1.61 -13.03
N SER A 261 -16.86 -0.90 -11.90
CA SER A 261 -16.76 0.56 -11.85
C SER A 261 -15.39 1.10 -12.31
N LEU A 262 -14.35 0.28 -12.27
CA LEU A 262 -13.00 0.64 -12.70
C LEU A 262 -12.77 0.56 -14.21
N GLN A 263 -13.72 -0.02 -14.97
CA GLN A 263 -13.49 -0.37 -16.38
C GLN A 263 -13.25 0.86 -17.28
N GLU A 264 -13.87 2.00 -16.99
CA GLU A 264 -13.66 3.24 -17.75
C GLU A 264 -12.22 3.72 -17.59
N PHE A 265 -11.72 3.77 -16.36
CA PHE A 265 -10.32 4.11 -16.07
C PHE A 265 -9.34 3.13 -16.72
N LYS A 266 -9.58 1.81 -16.58
CA LYS A 266 -8.73 0.77 -17.20
C LYS A 266 -8.61 0.97 -18.71
N ASN A 267 -9.73 1.19 -19.39
CA ASN A 267 -9.74 1.40 -20.83
C ASN A 267 -8.96 2.65 -21.23
N ALA A 268 -9.18 3.77 -20.54
CA ALA A 268 -8.49 5.03 -20.80
C ALA A 268 -6.96 4.91 -20.55
N PHE A 269 -6.58 4.25 -19.47
CA PHE A 269 -5.19 4.00 -19.14
C PHE A 269 -4.51 3.10 -20.19
N GLN A 270 -5.15 1.99 -20.55
CA GLN A 270 -4.65 1.05 -21.57
C GLN A 270 -4.52 1.71 -22.95
N GLU A 271 -5.50 2.54 -23.35
CA GLU A 271 -5.44 3.27 -24.62
C GLU A 271 -4.27 4.26 -24.65
N LYS A 272 -4.05 4.97 -23.55
CA LYS A 272 -3.04 6.02 -23.48
C LYS A 272 -1.62 5.47 -23.37
N TRP A 273 -1.42 4.43 -22.55
CA TRP A 273 -0.09 3.96 -22.19
C TRP A 273 0.27 2.61 -22.82
N ASN A 274 -0.66 1.95 -23.52
CA ASN A 274 -0.53 0.56 -23.99
C ASN A 274 -0.06 -0.40 -22.88
N MET A 275 -0.59 -0.18 -21.68
CA MET A 275 -0.26 -0.90 -20.45
C MET A 275 -1.55 -1.15 -19.65
N ASP A 276 -1.67 -2.35 -19.08
CA ASP A 276 -2.74 -2.66 -18.15
C ASP A 276 -2.40 -2.05 -16.76
N PRO A 277 -3.28 -1.22 -16.17
CA PRO A 277 -3.03 -0.66 -14.84
C PRO A 277 -2.93 -1.73 -13.75
N ASP A 278 -3.58 -2.88 -13.91
CA ASP A 278 -3.53 -4.00 -12.95
C ASP A 278 -2.13 -4.61 -12.80
N LYS A 279 -1.20 -4.31 -13.70
CA LYS A 279 0.21 -4.71 -13.55
C LYS A 279 0.85 -4.17 -12.28
N GLY A 280 0.46 -2.99 -11.83
CA GLY A 280 0.88 -2.40 -10.57
C GLY A 280 -0.05 -2.75 -9.40
N GLY A 281 -0.90 -3.77 -9.52
CA GLY A 281 -1.85 -4.12 -8.47
C GLY A 281 -2.85 -3.00 -8.21
N THR A 282 -2.87 -2.46 -7.01
CA THR A 282 -3.79 -1.38 -6.62
C THR A 282 -3.26 0.03 -6.86
N ASP A 283 -1.97 0.19 -7.16
CA ASP A 283 -1.24 1.46 -7.08
C ASP A 283 -1.76 2.52 -8.06
N ALA A 284 -2.09 2.13 -9.29
CA ALA A 284 -2.68 3.04 -10.27
C ALA A 284 -3.98 3.69 -9.76
N TYR A 285 -4.81 2.90 -9.10
CA TYR A 285 -6.12 3.31 -8.59
C TYR A 285 -6.01 4.16 -7.32
N LEU A 286 -5.08 3.78 -6.43
CA LEU A 286 -4.82 4.54 -5.21
C LEU A 286 -4.12 5.87 -5.50
N ALA A 287 -3.29 5.95 -6.54
CA ALA A 287 -2.75 7.22 -7.03
C ALA A 287 -3.86 8.13 -7.58
N TYR A 288 -4.88 7.55 -8.25
CA TYR A 288 -6.07 8.28 -8.66
C TYR A 288 -6.79 8.89 -7.45
N ASP A 289 -7.08 8.08 -6.45
CA ASP A 289 -7.77 8.51 -5.22
C ASP A 289 -6.98 9.60 -4.47
N CYS A 290 -5.63 9.49 -4.39
CA CYS A 290 -4.77 10.53 -3.82
C CYS A 290 -4.93 11.87 -4.56
N PHE A 291 -4.96 11.82 -5.89
CA PHE A 291 -5.15 13.01 -6.70
C PHE A 291 -6.51 13.67 -6.47
N GLU A 292 -7.59 12.88 -6.45
CA GLU A 292 -8.94 13.40 -6.19
C GLU A 292 -9.07 14.01 -4.79
N LEU A 293 -8.43 13.42 -3.78
CA LEU A 293 -8.44 13.98 -2.42
C LEU A 293 -7.70 15.32 -2.36
N ILE A 294 -6.55 15.45 -3.01
CA ILE A 294 -5.82 16.74 -3.07
C ILE A 294 -6.62 17.77 -3.87
N LYS A 295 -7.22 17.39 -4.99
CA LYS A 295 -8.07 18.26 -5.80
C LYS A 295 -9.26 18.77 -4.99
N TYR A 296 -9.99 17.86 -4.32
CA TYR A 296 -11.06 18.21 -3.40
C TYR A 296 -10.61 19.20 -2.32
N ALA A 297 -9.42 18.96 -1.73
CA ALA A 297 -8.87 19.84 -0.70
C ALA A 297 -8.59 21.26 -1.22
N ILE A 298 -8.02 21.39 -2.42
CA ILE A 298 -7.75 22.69 -3.06
C ILE A 298 -9.06 23.41 -3.42
N GLU A 299 -10.05 22.69 -3.97
CA GLU A 299 -11.36 23.24 -4.32
C GLU A 299 -12.12 23.71 -3.08
N THR A 300 -12.13 22.91 -2.02
CA THR A 300 -12.77 23.25 -0.74
C THR A 300 -12.12 24.45 -0.06
N ALA A 301 -10.78 24.51 -0.07
CA ALA A 301 -10.03 25.62 0.49
C ALA A 301 -10.13 26.90 -0.34
N GLY A 302 -10.40 26.80 -1.65
CA GLY A 302 -10.42 27.92 -2.59
C GLY A 302 -9.03 28.48 -2.91
N GLU A 303 -7.97 27.89 -2.37
CA GLU A 303 -6.58 28.26 -2.61
C GLU A 303 -5.63 27.05 -2.48
N ALA A 304 -4.52 27.09 -3.22
CA ALA A 304 -3.54 25.99 -3.25
C ALA A 304 -2.29 26.35 -2.43
N THR A 305 -2.47 26.63 -1.13
CA THR A 305 -1.35 26.78 -0.19
C THR A 305 -1.20 25.49 0.63
N PRO A 306 0.03 25.10 1.02
CA PRO A 306 0.25 23.83 1.74
C PRO A 306 -0.61 23.68 3.00
N GLU A 307 -0.70 24.73 3.81
CA GLU A 307 -1.46 24.73 5.07
C GLU A 307 -2.96 24.53 4.82
N LYS A 308 -3.53 25.19 3.80
CA LYS A 308 -4.94 25.07 3.45
C LYS A 308 -5.30 23.72 2.85
N ILE A 309 -4.39 23.17 2.05
CA ILE A 309 -4.53 21.81 1.51
C ILE A 309 -4.54 20.82 2.68
N ARG A 310 -3.60 20.92 3.61
CA ARG A 310 -3.52 20.08 4.79
C ARG A 310 -4.81 20.14 5.62
N ASP A 311 -5.28 21.35 5.95
CA ASP A 311 -6.49 21.56 6.76
C ASP A 311 -7.74 20.97 6.10
N ALA A 312 -7.85 21.11 4.78
CA ALA A 312 -8.97 20.57 4.02
C ALA A 312 -8.90 19.03 3.88
N MET A 313 -7.70 18.45 3.74
CA MET A 313 -7.51 17.00 3.74
C MET A 313 -7.89 16.38 5.11
N GLU A 314 -7.44 16.96 6.21
CA GLU A 314 -7.75 16.49 7.56
C GLU A 314 -9.26 16.44 7.85
N ASN A 315 -10.02 17.36 7.25
CA ASN A 315 -11.46 17.47 7.41
C ASN A 315 -12.27 16.88 6.24
N ALA A 316 -11.63 16.14 5.35
CA ALA A 316 -12.28 15.59 4.17
C ALA A 316 -13.35 14.55 4.55
N LYS A 317 -14.56 14.73 4.01
CA LYS A 317 -15.71 13.84 4.24
C LYS A 317 -16.39 13.50 2.95
N ASP A 318 -16.71 12.22 2.81
CA ASP A 318 -17.53 11.67 1.70
C ASP A 318 -17.03 12.12 0.32
N VAL A 319 -15.70 12.16 0.14
CA VAL A 319 -15.06 12.54 -1.11
C VAL A 319 -15.26 11.40 -2.13
N PRO A 320 -15.92 11.66 -3.26
CA PRO A 320 -16.04 10.67 -4.32
C PRO A 320 -14.66 10.44 -4.94
N CYS A 321 -14.12 9.23 -4.80
CA CYS A 321 -12.89 8.78 -5.42
C CYS A 321 -13.18 7.62 -6.38
N LEU A 322 -12.16 7.17 -7.08
CA LEU A 322 -12.33 6.09 -8.06
C LEU A 322 -12.69 4.75 -7.39
N THR A 323 -12.02 4.42 -6.29
CA THR A 323 -12.18 3.10 -5.64
C THR A 323 -13.32 3.06 -4.62
N SER A 324 -13.69 4.17 -4.05
CA SER A 324 -14.77 4.29 -3.05
C SER A 324 -15.05 5.75 -2.70
N VAL A 325 -16.04 5.97 -1.84
CA VAL A 325 -16.23 7.26 -1.17
C VAL A 325 -15.37 7.27 0.09
N ILE A 326 -14.50 8.28 0.20
CA ILE A 326 -13.44 8.33 1.22
C ILE A 326 -13.66 9.51 2.16
N SER A 327 -13.56 9.23 3.46
CA SER A 327 -13.43 10.24 4.51
C SER A 327 -12.08 10.04 5.21
N ILE A 328 -11.47 11.11 5.69
CA ILE A 328 -10.25 11.04 6.50
C ILE A 328 -10.60 11.16 7.97
N ASP A 329 -10.09 10.25 8.78
CA ASP A 329 -10.16 10.34 10.24
C ASP A 329 -9.13 11.38 10.73
N PRO A 330 -9.57 12.51 11.33
CA PRO A 330 -8.66 13.57 11.74
C PRO A 330 -7.76 13.19 12.92
N THR A 331 -8.01 12.08 13.58
CA THR A 331 -7.21 11.61 14.72
C THR A 331 -6.07 10.68 14.33
N THR A 332 -6.15 10.11 13.13
CA THR A 332 -5.15 9.15 12.62
C THR A 332 -4.63 9.48 11.23
N HIS A 333 -5.30 10.37 10.49
CA HIS A 333 -5.09 10.65 9.07
C HIS A 333 -5.19 9.41 8.16
N ASN A 334 -5.88 8.38 8.65
CA ASN A 334 -6.23 7.19 7.87
C ASN A 334 -7.56 7.39 7.14
N PRO A 335 -7.77 6.74 6.00
CA PRO A 335 -9.05 6.74 5.34
C PRO A 335 -10.04 5.80 6.06
N VAL A 336 -11.29 6.23 6.16
CA VAL A 336 -12.42 5.36 6.45
C VAL A 336 -12.84 4.72 5.13
N ARG A 337 -12.61 3.43 4.97
CA ARG A 337 -12.88 2.70 3.73
C ARG A 337 -13.18 1.22 3.96
N THR A 338 -13.67 0.55 2.93
CA THR A 338 -13.93 -0.89 2.94
C THR A 338 -12.63 -1.66 2.66
N ALA A 339 -12.48 -2.81 3.30
CA ALA A 339 -11.45 -3.80 3.02
C ALA A 339 -12.11 -5.10 2.56
N SER A 340 -11.48 -5.82 1.65
CA SER A 340 -11.94 -7.10 1.13
C SER A 340 -10.92 -8.20 1.40
N ILE A 341 -11.40 -9.43 1.57
CA ILE A 341 -10.58 -10.64 1.64
C ILE A 341 -10.63 -11.33 0.29
N PHE A 342 -9.48 -11.69 -0.22
CA PHE A 342 -9.32 -12.40 -1.48
C PHE A 342 -8.70 -13.77 -1.28
N GLN A 343 -9.02 -14.68 -2.21
CA GLN A 343 -8.35 -15.97 -2.35
C GLN A 343 -7.81 -16.11 -3.76
N ILE A 344 -6.62 -16.66 -3.89
CA ILE A 344 -6.03 -17.00 -5.19
C ILE A 344 -6.67 -18.28 -5.73
N GLN A 345 -7.30 -18.21 -6.90
CA GLN A 345 -7.89 -19.34 -7.62
C GLN A 345 -7.45 -19.31 -9.10
N GLY A 346 -6.56 -20.20 -9.49
CA GLY A 346 -5.94 -20.16 -10.82
C GLY A 346 -5.02 -18.96 -10.96
N THR A 347 -5.42 -17.99 -11.78
CA THR A 347 -4.75 -16.68 -11.94
C THR A 347 -5.66 -15.53 -11.55
N ASP A 348 -6.74 -15.82 -10.81
CA ASP A 348 -7.72 -14.83 -10.42
C ASP A 348 -7.64 -14.57 -8.92
N PHE A 349 -7.93 -13.34 -8.54
CA PHE A 349 -8.15 -12.91 -7.17
C PHE A 349 -9.65 -12.92 -6.89
N VAL A 350 -10.14 -13.94 -6.20
CA VAL A 350 -11.57 -14.12 -5.93
C VAL A 350 -11.92 -13.52 -4.58
N LYS A 351 -12.81 -12.54 -4.57
CA LYS A 351 -13.32 -11.90 -3.35
C LYS A 351 -14.14 -12.90 -2.53
N LEU A 352 -13.76 -13.11 -1.27
CA LEU A 352 -14.45 -14.01 -0.33
C LEU A 352 -15.34 -13.26 0.65
N ASP A 353 -14.89 -12.12 1.16
CA ASP A 353 -15.58 -11.38 2.22
C ASP A 353 -15.25 -9.88 2.14
N GLU A 354 -15.98 -9.05 2.89
CA GLU A 354 -15.80 -7.60 2.90
C GLU A 354 -16.01 -7.04 4.31
N TYR A 355 -15.14 -6.11 4.70
CA TYR A 355 -15.18 -5.45 6.00
C TYR A 355 -15.11 -3.93 5.81
N ARG A 356 -16.05 -3.22 6.45
CA ARG A 356 -15.92 -1.77 6.58
C ARG A 356 -15.02 -1.46 7.78
N MET A 357 -13.99 -0.66 7.52
CA MET A 357 -13.06 -0.18 8.53
C MET A 357 -13.45 1.24 8.91
N ASP A 358 -13.84 1.41 10.16
CA ASP A 358 -14.19 2.70 10.77
C ASP A 358 -12.98 3.33 11.45
#